data_8155f8d988d91b9d146f0b8f5dbc33cc
#
_entry.id   8155f8d988d91b9d146f0b8f5dbc33cc
#
_cell.length_a   1.000
_cell.length_b   1.000
_cell.length_c   1.000
_cell.angle_alpha   90.00
_cell.angle_beta   90.00
_cell.angle_gamma   90.00
#
_symmetry.space_group_name_H-M   'P 1'
#
loop_
_entity.id
_entity.type
_entity.pdbx_description
1 polymer ?
#
loop_
_entity_poly.entity_id
_entity_poly.type
_entity_poly.pdbx_seq_one_letter_code
_entity_poly.pdbx_strand_id
1 'polypeptide(L)'
;PKNILKAADFIAQAEMISKMRADEYAKVSKPKIADNCIKVIGTKVYDERMEGIDGDFNFYELGNPLFVDEYTINEEVGEEAIRQYIYYSETRHALNRPQSADDPYLLDRWEGTAYYFNYDADSLTVLDADVLPLKEKAEHTIYYADVCYLSDNELKALNITFKQIPRDISRF
;
A
#
# COMPACT_ATOMS: atom_id res chain seq x y z
N PRO A 1 -21.64 -64.71 8.76
CA PRO A 1 -22.07 -64.89 7.37
C PRO A 1 -23.16 -63.91 6.92
N LYS A 2 -24.16 -63.58 7.81
CA LYS A 2 -25.26 -62.66 7.43
C LYS A 2 -24.84 -61.24 7.11
N ASN A 3 -23.71 -60.76 7.62
CA ASN A 3 -23.24 -59.38 7.38
C ASN A 3 -22.52 -59.24 6.02
N ILE A 4 -21.94 -60.30 5.50
CA ILE A 4 -21.23 -60.31 4.17
C ILE A 4 -22.26 -60.20 3.04
N LEU A 5 -23.40 -60.92 3.14
CA LEU A 5 -24.49 -60.82 2.16
C LEU A 5 -25.09 -59.42 2.09
N LYS A 6 -25.28 -58.77 3.22
CA LYS A 6 -25.77 -57.37 3.27
C LYS A 6 -24.77 -56.39 2.66
N ALA A 7 -23.47 -56.56 2.87
CA ALA A 7 -22.44 -55.72 2.28
C ALA A 7 -22.42 -55.83 0.74
N ALA A 8 -22.61 -57.00 0.20
CA ALA A 8 -22.70 -57.24 -1.24
C ALA A 8 -23.91 -56.51 -1.88
N ASP A 9 -25.06 -56.57 -1.22
CA ASP A 9 -26.26 -55.84 -1.68
C ASP A 9 -26.09 -54.33 -1.67
N PHE A 10 -25.45 -53.79 -0.67
CA PHE A 10 -25.14 -52.33 -0.62
C PHE A 10 -24.11 -51.90 -1.63
N ILE A 11 -23.11 -52.74 -1.93
CA ILE A 11 -22.15 -52.51 -3.01
C ILE A 11 -22.86 -52.48 -4.38
N ALA A 12 -23.75 -53.45 -4.63
CA ALA A 12 -24.53 -53.51 -5.88
C ALA A 12 -25.43 -52.26 -6.03
N GLN A 13 -26.08 -51.81 -4.95
CA GLN A 13 -26.85 -50.56 -4.97
C GLN A 13 -25.97 -49.33 -5.22
N ALA A 14 -24.77 -49.24 -4.62
CA ALA A 14 -23.84 -48.17 -4.85
C ALA A 14 -23.30 -48.16 -6.30
N GLU A 15 -23.05 -49.33 -6.92
CA GLU A 15 -22.71 -49.44 -8.33
C GLU A 15 -23.84 -48.98 -9.25
N MET A 16 -25.08 -49.33 -8.94
CA MET A 16 -26.25 -48.87 -9.69
C MET A 16 -26.39 -47.35 -9.64
N ILE A 17 -26.29 -46.79 -8.45
CA ILE A 17 -26.34 -45.29 -8.27
C ILE A 17 -25.19 -44.63 -9.01
N SER A 18 -23.98 -45.18 -8.94
CA SER A 18 -22.82 -44.63 -9.66
C SER A 18 -22.98 -44.64 -11.17
N LYS A 19 -23.62 -45.66 -11.73
CA LYS A 19 -23.97 -45.74 -13.14
C LYS A 19 -25.04 -44.73 -13.55
N MET A 20 -26.08 -44.57 -12.71
CA MET A 20 -27.18 -43.60 -12.98
C MET A 20 -26.69 -42.18 -12.98
N ARG A 21 -25.66 -41.88 -12.23
CA ARG A 21 -25.09 -40.51 -12.14
C ARG A 21 -23.77 -40.32 -12.86
N ALA A 22 -23.35 -41.30 -13.66
CA ALA A 22 -22.07 -41.26 -14.37
C ALA A 22 -21.95 -40.04 -15.30
N ASP A 23 -23.06 -39.65 -15.91
CA ASP A 23 -23.10 -38.53 -16.86
C ASP A 23 -22.91 -37.15 -16.19
N GLU A 24 -23.05 -37.07 -14.87
CA GLU A 24 -22.84 -35.86 -14.10
C GLU A 24 -21.35 -35.56 -13.78
N TYR A 25 -20.48 -36.56 -14.02
CA TYR A 25 -19.07 -36.53 -13.60
C TYR A 25 -18.15 -36.98 -14.74
N ALA A 26 -16.99 -36.35 -14.83
CA ALA A 26 -15.96 -36.75 -15.78
C ALA A 26 -15.36 -38.13 -15.47
N LYS A 27 -15.38 -38.53 -14.19
CA LYS A 27 -14.91 -39.85 -13.74
C LYS A 27 -15.62 -40.25 -12.47
N VAL A 28 -16.06 -41.51 -12.37
CA VAL A 28 -16.66 -42.10 -11.17
C VAL A 28 -15.83 -43.32 -10.75
N SER A 29 -15.49 -43.36 -9.44
CA SER A 29 -14.75 -44.50 -8.88
C SER A 29 -15.65 -45.72 -8.67
N LYS A 30 -15.05 -46.92 -8.63
CA LYS A 30 -15.76 -48.10 -8.15
C LYS A 30 -16.07 -47.93 -6.63
N PRO A 31 -17.19 -48.48 -6.15
CA PRO A 31 -17.50 -48.50 -4.71
C PRO A 31 -16.36 -49.13 -3.93
N LYS A 32 -15.97 -48.48 -2.83
CA LYS A 32 -14.96 -49.02 -1.88
C LYS A 32 -15.53 -48.93 -0.45
N ILE A 33 -15.24 -49.96 0.34
CA ILE A 33 -15.56 -49.94 1.77
C ILE A 33 -14.40 -49.25 2.49
N ALA A 34 -14.70 -48.14 3.16
CA ALA A 34 -13.77 -47.42 4.01
C ALA A 34 -14.53 -46.81 5.19
N ASP A 35 -13.96 -46.86 6.38
CA ASP A 35 -14.54 -46.28 7.61
C ASP A 35 -15.96 -46.77 7.88
N ASN A 36 -16.21 -48.06 7.70
CA ASN A 36 -17.52 -48.69 7.84
C ASN A 36 -18.64 -48.12 6.94
N CYS A 37 -18.26 -47.45 5.87
CA CYS A 37 -19.15 -46.86 4.86
C CYS A 37 -18.75 -47.34 3.44
N ILE A 38 -19.72 -47.37 2.52
CA ILE A 38 -19.44 -47.53 1.10
C ILE A 38 -19.27 -46.14 0.49
N LYS A 39 -18.08 -45.86 -0.05
CA LYS A 39 -17.72 -44.61 -0.68
C LYS A 39 -17.62 -44.79 -2.19
N VAL A 40 -18.27 -43.88 -2.92
CA VAL A 40 -18.11 -43.67 -4.37
C VAL A 40 -17.68 -42.20 -4.59
N ILE A 41 -16.63 -41.99 -5.31
CA ILE A 41 -16.08 -40.65 -5.57
C ILE A 41 -16.33 -40.29 -7.04
N GLY A 42 -17.08 -39.24 -7.27
CA GLY A 42 -17.27 -38.62 -8.56
C GLY A 42 -16.34 -37.38 -8.70
N THR A 43 -15.62 -37.30 -9.80
CA THR A 43 -14.76 -36.15 -10.13
C THR A 43 -15.41 -35.34 -11.23
N LYS A 44 -15.67 -34.06 -10.98
CA LYS A 44 -16.09 -33.08 -12.02
C LYS A 44 -14.84 -32.35 -12.51
N VAL A 45 -14.77 -32.17 -13.82
CA VAL A 45 -13.79 -31.31 -14.45
C VAL A 45 -14.55 -30.11 -14.98
N TYR A 46 -14.08 -28.93 -14.66
CA TYR A 46 -14.62 -27.69 -15.18
C TYR A 46 -13.61 -27.16 -16.20
N ASP A 47 -14.04 -27.02 -17.44
CA ASP A 47 -13.18 -26.49 -18.51
C ASP A 47 -13.08 -24.95 -18.46
N GLU A 48 -14.02 -24.33 -17.78
CA GLU A 48 -13.99 -22.88 -17.56
C GLU A 48 -13.20 -22.56 -16.30
N ARG A 49 -12.17 -21.76 -16.48
CA ARG A 49 -11.44 -21.17 -15.36
C ARG A 49 -12.34 -20.11 -14.75
N MET A 50 -12.62 -20.21 -13.45
CA MET A 50 -13.29 -19.10 -12.75
C MET A 50 -12.45 -17.84 -12.93
N GLU A 51 -13.12 -16.79 -13.42
CA GLU A 51 -12.51 -15.46 -13.39
C GLU A 51 -12.13 -15.17 -11.93
N GLY A 52 -10.90 -14.69 -11.76
CA GLY A 52 -10.45 -14.27 -10.43
C GLY A 52 -11.31 -13.10 -9.94
N ILE A 53 -11.34 -12.89 -8.66
CA ILE A 53 -11.88 -11.65 -8.09
C ILE A 53 -10.96 -10.53 -8.58
N ASP A 54 -11.52 -9.59 -9.35
CA ASP A 54 -10.80 -8.36 -9.71
C ASP A 54 -10.48 -7.61 -8.41
N GLY A 55 -9.26 -7.71 -7.97
CA GLY A 55 -8.80 -7.06 -6.75
C GLY A 55 -7.29 -7.14 -6.63
N ASP A 56 -6.71 -6.00 -6.29
CA ASP A 56 -5.31 -5.87 -5.98
C ASP A 56 -5.12 -5.88 -4.46
N PHE A 57 -3.94 -6.23 -4.02
CA PHE A 57 -3.52 -6.01 -2.65
C PHE A 57 -2.11 -5.42 -2.65
N ASN A 58 -1.89 -4.49 -1.74
CA ASN A 58 -0.57 -3.96 -1.50
C ASN A 58 0.07 -4.71 -0.33
N PHE A 59 1.28 -5.19 -0.55
CA PHE A 59 2.10 -5.77 0.50
C PHE A 59 3.07 -4.71 1.01
N TYR A 60 3.12 -4.52 2.32
CA TYR A 60 4.00 -3.54 2.96
C TYR A 60 4.90 -4.25 3.96
N GLU A 61 6.17 -3.90 3.95
CA GLU A 61 7.13 -4.26 4.99
C GLU A 61 7.50 -3.03 5.80
N LEU A 62 7.81 -3.24 7.07
CA LEU A 62 8.34 -2.16 7.90
C LEU A 62 9.79 -1.88 7.48
N GLY A 63 10.04 -0.66 7.02
CA GLY A 63 11.37 -0.15 6.77
C GLY A 63 12.06 0.38 8.04
N ASN A 64 13.19 1.07 7.87
CA ASN A 64 13.81 1.79 8.95
C ASN A 64 12.87 2.85 9.53
N PRO A 65 12.90 3.11 10.85
CA PRO A 65 12.09 4.16 11.44
C PRO A 65 12.46 5.52 10.85
N LEU A 66 11.45 6.32 10.53
CA LEU A 66 11.64 7.64 9.96
C LEU A 66 12.20 8.65 10.98
N PHE A 67 11.97 8.41 12.25
CA PHE A 67 12.49 9.20 13.37
C PHE A 67 13.33 8.32 14.27
N VAL A 68 14.49 8.83 14.72
CA VAL A 68 15.35 8.17 15.72
C VAL A 68 14.83 8.35 17.14
N ASP A 69 14.07 9.41 17.37
CA ASP A 69 13.33 9.74 18.60
C ASP A 69 12.02 10.48 18.25
N GLU A 70 11.38 11.12 19.23
CA GLU A 70 10.10 11.82 19.00
C GLU A 70 10.20 13.02 18.03
N TYR A 71 11.39 13.58 17.81
CA TYR A 71 11.57 14.86 17.13
C TYR A 71 12.67 14.89 16.08
N THR A 72 13.52 13.86 15.98
CA THR A 72 14.68 13.87 15.09
C THR A 72 14.48 12.96 13.89
N ILE A 73 14.58 13.51 12.68
CA ILE A 73 14.50 12.73 11.44
C ILE A 73 15.71 11.80 11.35
N ASN A 74 15.47 10.56 10.98
CA ASN A 74 16.49 9.58 10.67
C ASN A 74 17.01 9.82 9.24
N GLU A 75 18.18 10.43 9.10
CA GLU A 75 18.80 10.73 7.81
C GLU A 75 19.15 9.47 7.01
N GLU A 76 19.29 8.30 7.65
CA GLU A 76 19.59 7.03 6.98
C GLU A 76 18.48 6.52 6.07
N VAL A 77 17.24 6.99 6.27
CA VAL A 77 16.11 6.59 5.41
C VAL A 77 16.14 7.24 4.03
N GLY A 78 16.95 8.28 3.85
CA GLY A 78 17.11 9.03 2.62
C GLY A 78 16.04 10.10 2.39
N GLU A 79 16.40 11.12 1.63
CA GLU A 79 15.56 12.29 1.36
C GLU A 79 14.20 11.94 0.76
N GLU A 80 14.16 11.00 -0.18
CA GLU A 80 12.91 10.62 -0.85
C GLU A 80 11.87 10.06 0.11
N ALA A 81 12.25 9.23 1.09
CA ALA A 81 11.33 8.71 2.09
C ALA A 81 10.80 9.82 3.01
N ILE A 82 11.65 10.79 3.34
CA ILE A 82 11.25 11.97 4.13
C ILE A 82 10.26 12.83 3.34
N ARG A 83 10.51 13.08 2.05
CA ARG A 83 9.61 13.80 1.14
C ARG A 83 8.23 13.16 1.07
N GLN A 84 8.18 11.85 0.87
CA GLN A 84 6.94 11.08 0.81
C GLN A 84 6.17 11.16 2.13
N TYR A 85 6.86 11.04 3.25
CA TYR A 85 6.24 11.14 4.57
C TYR A 85 5.64 12.53 4.82
N ILE A 86 6.39 13.59 4.55
CA ILE A 86 5.92 14.97 4.77
C ILE A 86 4.67 15.24 3.94
N TYR A 87 4.70 14.89 2.66
CA TYR A 87 3.54 15.08 1.79
C TYR A 87 2.33 14.25 2.26
N TYR A 88 2.55 12.99 2.63
CA TYR A 88 1.49 12.14 3.15
C TYR A 88 0.92 12.65 4.47
N SER A 89 1.77 13.15 5.37
CA SER A 89 1.31 13.68 6.67
C SER A 89 0.36 14.86 6.52
N GLU A 90 0.59 15.72 5.51
CA GLU A 90 -0.22 16.89 5.20
C GLU A 90 -1.52 16.55 4.44
N THR A 91 -1.42 15.66 3.45
CA THR A 91 -2.50 15.45 2.48
C THR A 91 -3.24 14.14 2.66
N ARG A 92 -2.63 13.15 3.31
CA ARG A 92 -3.06 11.73 3.34
C ARG A 92 -3.04 11.06 1.97
N HIS A 93 -2.32 11.63 1.01
CA HIS A 93 -2.13 11.08 -0.33
C HIS A 93 -0.67 10.73 -0.57
N ALA A 94 -0.44 9.71 -1.40
CA ALA A 94 0.91 9.33 -1.79
C ALA A 94 1.54 10.40 -2.70
N LEU A 95 2.82 10.71 -2.48
CA LEU A 95 3.59 11.56 -3.38
C LEU A 95 3.95 10.75 -4.63
N ASN A 96 3.35 11.09 -5.76
CA ASN A 96 3.61 10.42 -7.04
C ASN A 96 4.41 11.30 -8.01
N ARG A 97 4.67 12.56 -7.67
CA ARG A 97 5.43 13.49 -8.49
C ARG A 97 6.93 13.26 -8.29
N PRO A 98 7.69 12.99 -9.37
CA PRO A 98 9.15 12.96 -9.29
C PRO A 98 9.69 14.37 -9.03
N GLN A 99 10.83 14.46 -8.32
CA GLN A 99 11.54 15.72 -8.12
C GLN A 99 11.93 16.31 -9.48
N SER A 100 11.67 17.61 -9.65
CA SER A 100 11.98 18.34 -10.89
C SER A 100 13.19 19.23 -10.70
N ALA A 101 14.07 19.30 -11.68
CA ALA A 101 15.20 20.22 -11.67
C ALA A 101 14.77 21.71 -11.74
N ASP A 102 13.59 21.99 -12.32
CA ASP A 102 13.06 23.36 -12.43
C ASP A 102 12.43 23.86 -11.12
N ASP A 103 11.99 22.96 -10.26
CA ASP A 103 11.39 23.25 -8.96
C ASP A 103 11.71 22.10 -7.98
N PRO A 104 12.96 22.04 -7.50
CA PRO A 104 13.46 20.89 -6.74
C PRO A 104 12.81 20.75 -5.36
N TYR A 105 12.30 21.85 -4.82
CA TYR A 105 11.70 21.83 -3.48
C TYR A 105 10.20 21.53 -3.48
N LEU A 106 9.52 21.62 -4.61
CA LEU A 106 8.10 21.32 -4.71
C LEU A 106 7.88 19.82 -4.56
N LEU A 107 7.08 19.44 -3.58
CA LEU A 107 6.58 18.07 -3.43
C LEU A 107 5.48 17.82 -4.46
N ASP A 108 4.33 18.44 -4.25
CA ASP A 108 3.20 18.42 -5.17
C ASP A 108 2.16 19.47 -4.74
N ARG A 109 1.00 19.47 -5.41
CA ARG A 109 -0.14 20.33 -5.12
C ARG A 109 -1.37 19.52 -4.80
N TRP A 110 -2.10 19.95 -3.80
CA TRP A 110 -3.36 19.34 -3.40
C TRP A 110 -4.35 20.40 -2.96
N GLU A 111 -5.57 20.37 -3.52
CA GLU A 111 -6.68 21.27 -3.16
C GLU A 111 -6.30 22.75 -3.09
N GLY A 112 -5.61 23.25 -4.12
CA GLY A 112 -5.18 24.67 -4.20
C GLY A 112 -3.95 25.01 -3.34
N THR A 113 -3.44 24.08 -2.54
CA THR A 113 -2.25 24.23 -1.71
C THR A 113 -1.03 23.62 -2.39
N ALA A 114 0.09 24.35 -2.42
CA ALA A 114 1.38 23.84 -2.84
C ALA A 114 2.24 23.48 -1.63
N TYR A 115 2.90 22.34 -1.68
CA TYR A 115 3.72 21.81 -0.60
C TYR A 115 5.17 21.81 -1.03
N TYR A 116 6.01 22.50 -0.27
CA TYR A 116 7.45 22.62 -0.52
C TYR A 116 8.25 22.02 0.63
N PHE A 117 9.32 21.33 0.27
CA PHE A 117 10.26 20.77 1.23
C PHE A 117 11.68 21.09 0.79
N ASN A 118 12.25 22.12 1.38
CA ASN A 118 13.63 22.55 1.17
C ASN A 118 14.50 21.88 2.24
N TYR A 119 15.14 20.79 1.87
CA TYR A 119 15.96 19.96 2.77
C TYR A 119 17.31 19.69 2.13
N ASP A 120 18.35 19.72 2.94
CA ASP A 120 19.71 19.31 2.62
C ASP A 120 20.26 18.58 3.86
N ALA A 121 20.78 17.37 3.69
CA ALA A 121 21.30 16.59 4.82
C ALA A 121 22.55 17.22 5.46
N ASP A 122 23.35 17.95 4.67
CA ASP A 122 24.67 18.46 5.06
C ASP A 122 24.64 19.93 5.51
N SER A 123 23.57 20.67 5.20
CA SER A 123 23.48 22.11 5.48
C SER A 123 22.09 22.55 5.93
N LEU A 124 22.05 23.69 6.65
CA LEU A 124 20.79 24.32 7.00
C LEU A 124 20.16 24.99 5.79
N THR A 125 18.88 24.75 5.62
CA THR A 125 18.09 25.33 4.56
C THR A 125 17.29 26.54 5.06
N VAL A 126 17.08 27.50 4.18
CA VAL A 126 16.48 28.79 4.52
C VAL A 126 15.31 29.08 3.60
N LEU A 127 14.22 29.61 4.14
CA LEU A 127 13.19 30.30 3.39
C LEU A 127 13.45 31.79 3.45
N ASP A 128 13.82 32.40 2.32
CA ASP A 128 13.97 33.83 2.14
C ASP A 128 13.31 34.29 0.81
N ALA A 129 13.49 35.55 0.48
CA ALA A 129 12.90 36.14 -0.71
C ALA A 129 13.49 35.55 -2.04
N ASP A 130 14.72 35.04 -2.00
CA ASP A 130 15.40 34.51 -3.19
C ASP A 130 14.96 33.08 -3.53
N VAL A 131 14.54 32.32 -2.53
CA VAL A 131 14.10 30.92 -2.65
C VAL A 131 12.60 30.79 -2.90
N LEU A 132 11.84 31.88 -2.77
CA LEU A 132 10.39 31.82 -2.98
C LEU A 132 10.05 31.35 -4.40
N PRO A 133 9.15 30.37 -4.53
CA PRO A 133 8.69 29.89 -5.82
C PRO A 133 7.87 30.97 -6.53
N LEU A 134 8.51 31.72 -7.40
CA LEU A 134 7.88 32.80 -8.16
C LEU A 134 7.09 32.34 -9.38
N LYS A 135 7.19 31.04 -9.76
CA LYS A 135 6.71 30.58 -11.08
C LYS A 135 5.21 30.32 -11.15
N GLU A 136 4.58 29.88 -10.08
CA GLU A 136 3.13 29.63 -10.09
C GLU A 136 2.52 29.93 -8.73
N LYS A 137 1.56 30.82 -8.69
CA LYS A 137 0.81 31.15 -7.46
C LYS A 137 -0.17 30.02 -7.15
N ALA A 138 0.04 29.32 -6.04
CA ALA A 138 -1.01 28.54 -5.40
C ALA A 138 -1.88 29.46 -4.56
N GLU A 139 -3.10 29.03 -4.23
CA GLU A 139 -3.98 29.77 -3.30
C GLU A 139 -3.34 29.84 -1.91
N HIS A 140 -2.67 28.76 -1.52
CA HIS A 140 -1.94 28.65 -0.26
C HIS A 140 -0.63 27.88 -0.49
N THR A 141 0.39 28.12 0.34
CA THR A 141 1.66 27.40 0.30
C THR A 141 2.07 26.95 1.69
N ILE A 142 2.42 25.67 1.83
CA ILE A 142 3.08 25.13 3.00
C ILE A 142 4.54 24.90 2.64
N TYR A 143 5.43 25.55 3.40
CA TYR A 143 6.86 25.50 3.12
C TYR A 143 7.66 24.99 4.32
N TYR A 144 8.39 23.91 4.11
CA TYR A 144 9.30 23.32 5.08
C TYR A 144 10.74 23.74 4.79
N ALA A 145 11.41 24.27 5.80
CA ALA A 145 12.86 24.53 5.83
C ALA A 145 13.35 24.59 7.28
N ASP A 146 14.66 24.69 7.49
CA ASP A 146 15.22 24.79 8.84
C ASP A 146 15.01 26.17 9.45
N VAL A 147 15.14 27.22 8.64
CA VAL A 147 15.04 28.64 9.11
C VAL A 147 14.17 29.45 8.15
N CYS A 148 13.45 30.44 8.71
CA CYS A 148 12.70 31.41 7.93
C CYS A 148 13.20 32.82 8.22
N TYR A 149 13.58 33.56 7.17
CA TYR A 149 13.97 34.99 7.29
C TYR A 149 12.86 35.95 6.87
N LEU A 150 11.71 35.43 6.43
CA LEU A 150 10.55 36.27 6.15
C LEU A 150 9.84 36.65 7.44
N SER A 151 9.36 37.87 7.50
CA SER A 151 8.51 38.33 8.61
C SER A 151 7.11 37.71 8.54
N ASP A 152 6.40 37.68 9.65
CA ASP A 152 5.01 37.23 9.71
C ASP A 152 4.07 37.97 8.75
N ASN A 153 4.36 39.26 8.49
CA ASN A 153 3.58 40.06 7.55
C ASN A 153 3.82 39.65 6.11
N GLU A 154 5.06 39.31 5.73
CA GLU A 154 5.39 38.81 4.42
C GLU A 154 4.80 37.40 4.19
N LEU A 155 4.92 36.52 5.16
CA LEU A 155 4.29 35.19 5.09
C LEU A 155 2.78 35.27 4.88
N LYS A 156 2.10 36.17 5.63
CA LYS A 156 0.65 36.41 5.47
C LYS A 156 0.32 37.02 4.10
N ALA A 157 1.09 38.00 3.64
CA ALA A 157 0.88 38.66 2.34
C ALA A 157 1.03 37.68 1.16
N LEU A 158 1.91 36.69 1.31
CA LEU A 158 2.18 35.64 0.31
C LEU A 158 1.32 34.40 0.50
N ASN A 159 0.50 34.35 1.56
CA ASN A 159 -0.29 33.20 1.96
C ASN A 159 0.55 31.93 2.16
N ILE A 160 1.67 32.07 2.88
CA ILE A 160 2.61 30.99 3.19
C ILE A 160 2.49 30.60 4.65
N THR A 161 2.41 29.31 4.90
CA THR A 161 2.61 28.71 6.24
C THR A 161 3.99 28.08 6.27
N PHE A 162 4.88 28.66 7.07
CA PHE A 162 6.19 28.08 7.32
C PHE A 162 6.12 27.00 8.39
N LYS A 163 6.79 25.88 8.14
CA LYS A 163 6.98 24.78 9.10
C LYS A 163 8.45 24.43 9.20
N GLN A 164 8.97 24.45 10.42
CA GLN A 164 10.37 24.09 10.65
C GLN A 164 10.58 22.58 10.53
N ILE A 165 11.68 22.20 9.88
CA ILE A 165 12.09 20.80 9.77
C ILE A 165 12.64 20.36 11.13
N PRO A 166 12.15 19.23 11.71
CA PRO A 166 12.63 18.72 12.98
C PRO A 166 14.01 18.04 12.81
N ARG A 167 15.09 18.77 13.10
CA ARG A 167 16.46 18.25 13.12
C ARG A 167 17.02 18.24 14.54
N ASP A 168 17.98 17.37 14.79
CA ASP A 168 18.80 17.45 15.99
C ASP A 168 19.70 18.69 15.94
N ILE A 169 19.35 19.70 16.73
CA ILE A 169 20.11 20.96 16.85
C ILE A 169 21.45 20.76 17.60
N SER A 170 21.71 19.60 18.16
CA SER A 170 22.93 19.30 18.93
C SER A 170 24.20 19.14 18.06
N ARG A 171 24.08 19.21 16.73
CA ARG A 171 25.21 19.07 15.78
C ARG A 171 25.94 20.39 15.45
N PHE A 172 25.64 21.49 16.15
CA PHE A 172 26.30 22.78 15.94
C PHE A 172 27.04 23.28 17.16
#